data_3e490857621c992e5829f9c74467f88a
#
_entry.id   3e490857621c992e5829f9c74467f88a
#
_cell.length_a   1.000
_cell.length_b   1.000
_cell.length_c   1.000
_cell.angle_alpha   90.00
_cell.angle_beta   90.00
_cell.angle_gamma   90.00
#
_symmetry.space_group_name_H-M   'P 1'
#
loop_
_entity.id
_entity.type
_entity.pdbx_description
1 polymer ?
#
loop_
_entity_poly.entity_id
_entity_poly.type
_entity_poly.pdbx_seq_one_letter_code
_entity_poly.pdbx_strand_id
1 'polypeptide(L)'
;MKKNDFLERISHSQLLHGMTRKEIKERCRRILYSVPRNGKVLDTVDFHFLMQVFALSPYYELKTQGKKIVGIERRDAGFYGSTCFYLMREDGSCTDISFTKIFRVDGDTDDVLKALRSAVVPSIEAFRMTFRPFTYEGIICNSLADVDIDHYDLKFRELASIWIEQNGCIDSLVKKIDPTADNNTHTYFLDEELKSSFRQFHDAHTHLRFLPKVINRSNQ
;
A
#
# COMPACT_ATOMS: atom_id res chain seq x y z
N MET A 1 -10.21 -6.95 12.29
CA MET A 1 -9.72 -7.67 13.50
C MET A 1 -9.55 -6.67 14.64
N LYS A 2 -10.17 -6.90 15.79
CA LYS A 2 -10.02 -6.01 16.96
C LYS A 2 -8.62 -6.17 17.57
N LYS A 3 -8.14 -5.12 18.24
CA LYS A 3 -6.82 -5.13 18.91
C LYS A 3 -6.65 -6.32 19.88
N ASN A 4 -7.73 -6.71 20.55
CA ASN A 4 -7.73 -7.82 21.50
C ASN A 4 -7.54 -9.19 20.81
N ASP A 5 -8.20 -9.41 19.66
CA ASP A 5 -8.05 -10.66 18.90
C ASP A 5 -6.60 -10.88 18.43
N PHE A 6 -5.90 -9.78 18.12
CA PHE A 6 -4.48 -9.83 17.75
C PHE A 6 -3.60 -10.22 18.94
N LEU A 7 -3.82 -9.61 20.12
CA LEU A 7 -3.03 -9.92 21.31
C LEU A 7 -3.26 -11.36 21.79
N GLU A 8 -4.49 -11.84 21.67
CA GLU A 8 -4.83 -13.23 22.01
C GLU A 8 -4.13 -14.23 21.08
N ARG A 9 -4.12 -13.98 19.76
CA ARG A 9 -3.41 -14.83 18.80
C ARG A 9 -1.90 -14.84 19.02
N ILE A 10 -1.28 -13.69 19.35
CA ILE A 10 0.15 -13.66 19.71
C ILE A 10 0.44 -14.51 20.93
N SER A 11 -0.39 -14.44 21.97
CA SER A 11 -0.17 -15.18 23.20
C SER A 11 -0.16 -16.71 23.01
N HIS A 12 -0.80 -17.20 21.95
CA HIS A 12 -0.86 -18.62 21.58
C HIS A 12 0.25 -19.06 20.61
N SER A 13 1.05 -18.11 20.09
CA SER A 13 2.12 -18.42 19.15
C SER A 13 3.48 -18.51 19.83
N GLN A 14 4.12 -19.67 19.77
CA GLN A 14 5.45 -19.87 20.36
C GLN A 14 6.51 -18.91 19.79
N LEU A 15 6.46 -18.62 18.46
CA LEU A 15 7.43 -17.76 17.79
C LEU A 15 7.16 -16.25 17.98
N LEU A 16 5.94 -15.89 18.36
CA LEU A 16 5.52 -14.50 18.56
C LEU A 16 5.37 -14.16 20.05
N HIS A 17 5.48 -15.16 20.94
CA HIS A 17 5.30 -14.99 22.38
C HIS A 17 6.27 -13.93 22.94
N GLY A 18 5.73 -12.99 23.69
CA GLY A 18 6.50 -11.91 24.30
C GLY A 18 6.96 -10.79 23.35
N MET A 19 6.75 -10.91 22.04
CA MET A 19 7.13 -9.86 21.09
C MET A 19 6.08 -8.76 21.00
N THR A 20 6.54 -7.51 21.01
CA THR A 20 5.72 -6.34 20.73
C THR A 20 5.46 -6.23 19.23
N ARG A 21 4.43 -5.45 18.84
CA ARG A 21 4.16 -5.13 17.41
C ARG A 21 5.36 -4.51 16.70
N LYS A 22 6.12 -3.70 17.42
CA LYS A 22 7.33 -3.05 16.88
C LYS A 22 8.39 -4.09 16.56
N GLU A 23 8.68 -4.99 17.50
CA GLU A 23 9.67 -6.05 17.33
C GLU A 23 9.29 -7.01 16.20
N ILE A 24 8.01 -7.37 16.08
CA ILE A 24 7.52 -8.20 14.97
C ILE A 24 7.78 -7.49 13.62
N LYS A 25 7.41 -6.21 13.50
CA LYS A 25 7.65 -5.44 12.27
C LYS A 25 9.14 -5.29 11.95
N GLU A 26 9.96 -5.06 12.94
CA GLU A 26 11.41 -4.95 12.77
C GLU A 26 12.03 -6.29 12.34
N ARG A 27 11.58 -7.42 12.91
CA ARG A 27 12.03 -8.74 12.47
C ARG A 27 11.56 -9.02 11.03
N CYS A 28 10.32 -8.76 10.68
CA CYS A 28 9.85 -8.88 9.29
C CYS A 28 10.68 -8.05 8.33
N ARG A 29 10.98 -6.78 8.68
CA ARG A 29 11.81 -5.90 7.86
C ARG A 29 13.22 -6.46 7.68
N ARG A 30 13.84 -6.95 8.75
CA ARG A 30 15.17 -7.55 8.71
C ARG A 30 15.20 -8.78 7.80
N ILE A 31 14.21 -9.68 7.90
CA ILE A 31 14.07 -10.83 7.01
C ILE A 31 13.87 -10.37 5.56
N LEU A 32 12.99 -9.39 5.31
CA LEU A 32 12.75 -8.87 3.96
C LEU A 32 14.04 -8.41 3.29
N TYR A 33 14.88 -7.68 4.01
CA TYR A 33 16.11 -7.11 3.45
C TYR A 33 17.31 -8.05 3.47
N SER A 34 17.26 -9.17 4.23
CA SER A 34 18.27 -10.23 4.15
C SER A 34 18.10 -11.14 2.94
N VAL A 35 16.86 -11.23 2.40
CA VAL A 35 16.60 -12.01 1.19
C VAL A 35 17.02 -11.22 -0.04
N PRO A 36 17.77 -11.80 -1.01
CA PRO A 36 18.07 -11.14 -2.27
C PRO A 36 16.80 -10.70 -3.01
N ARG A 37 16.92 -9.66 -3.84
CA ARG A 37 15.80 -9.19 -4.67
C ARG A 37 15.33 -10.35 -5.60
N ASN A 38 14.04 -10.59 -5.64
CA ASN A 38 13.41 -11.75 -6.30
C ASN A 38 13.87 -13.11 -5.75
N GLY A 39 14.44 -13.14 -4.55
CA GLY A 39 14.85 -14.36 -3.86
C GLY A 39 13.77 -14.89 -2.92
N LYS A 40 13.98 -16.12 -2.47
CA LYS A 40 13.10 -16.85 -1.55
C LYS A 40 13.61 -16.77 -0.11
N VAL A 41 12.71 -16.81 0.84
CA VAL A 41 13.03 -17.05 2.24
C VAL A 41 13.38 -18.55 2.38
N LEU A 42 14.65 -18.84 2.58
CA LEU A 42 15.16 -20.22 2.65
C LEU A 42 15.25 -20.74 4.10
N ASP A 43 15.46 -19.83 5.06
CA ASP A 43 15.54 -20.20 6.47
C ASP A 43 14.16 -20.66 6.97
N THR A 44 14.11 -21.85 7.53
CA THR A 44 12.86 -22.48 7.98
C THR A 44 12.25 -21.76 9.18
N VAL A 45 13.08 -21.22 10.07
CA VAL A 45 12.62 -20.50 11.26
C VAL A 45 11.98 -19.17 10.83
N ASP A 46 12.60 -18.46 9.91
CA ASP A 46 12.07 -17.21 9.36
C ASP A 46 10.82 -17.46 8.51
N PHE A 47 10.77 -18.53 7.74
CA PHE A 47 9.57 -18.92 7.01
C PHE A 47 8.38 -19.16 7.97
N HIS A 48 8.55 -19.98 9.00
CA HIS A 48 7.50 -20.26 9.97
C HIS A 48 7.08 -19.01 10.76
N PHE A 49 8.05 -18.16 11.14
CA PHE A 49 7.77 -16.88 11.77
C PHE A 49 6.90 -16.01 10.89
N LEU A 50 7.27 -15.82 9.62
CA LEU A 50 6.50 -15.01 8.67
C LEU A 50 5.10 -15.59 8.44
N MET A 51 4.96 -16.91 8.33
CA MET A 51 3.64 -17.55 8.18
C MET A 51 2.73 -17.27 9.37
N GLN A 52 3.25 -17.33 10.60
CA GLN A 52 2.47 -16.96 11.79
C GLN A 52 2.09 -15.48 11.80
N VAL A 53 3.02 -14.60 11.41
CA VAL A 53 2.76 -13.17 11.31
C VAL A 53 1.69 -12.89 10.26
N PHE A 54 1.79 -13.49 9.08
CA PHE A 54 0.83 -13.26 8.00
C PHE A 54 -0.55 -13.84 8.31
N ALA A 55 -0.64 -14.95 9.03
CA ALA A 55 -1.92 -15.50 9.51
C ALA A 55 -2.68 -14.54 10.44
N LEU A 56 -2.02 -13.54 11.01
CA LEU A 56 -2.68 -12.47 11.77
C LEU A 56 -3.32 -11.41 10.87
N SER A 57 -2.98 -11.37 9.58
CA SER A 57 -3.55 -10.40 8.65
C SER A 57 -5.04 -10.65 8.45
N PRO A 58 -5.89 -9.61 8.50
CA PRO A 58 -7.30 -9.74 8.17
C PRO A 58 -7.53 -10.16 6.71
N TYR A 59 -6.53 -10.00 5.86
CA TYR A 59 -6.59 -10.36 4.43
C TYR A 59 -5.95 -11.72 4.12
N TYR A 60 -5.50 -12.47 5.13
CA TYR A 60 -4.75 -13.71 4.92
C TYR A 60 -5.56 -14.75 4.13
N GLU A 61 -6.80 -15.03 4.54
CA GLU A 61 -7.68 -15.99 3.87
C GLU A 61 -7.99 -15.58 2.43
N LEU A 62 -8.28 -14.30 2.21
CA LEU A 62 -8.50 -13.75 0.87
C LEU A 62 -7.26 -13.95 -0.01
N LYS A 63 -6.08 -13.68 0.54
CA LYS A 63 -4.82 -13.78 -0.22
C LYS A 63 -4.34 -15.20 -0.41
N THR A 64 -4.63 -16.11 0.49
CA THR A 64 -4.29 -17.53 0.30
C THR A 64 -5.30 -18.28 -0.56
N GLN A 65 -6.56 -17.81 -0.61
CA GLN A 65 -7.66 -18.47 -1.33
C GLN A 65 -7.87 -19.93 -0.89
N GLY A 66 -7.59 -20.22 0.38
CA GLY A 66 -7.65 -21.59 0.93
C GLY A 66 -6.54 -22.53 0.44
N LYS A 67 -5.59 -22.04 -0.38
CA LYS A 67 -4.50 -22.84 -0.91
C LYS A 67 -3.33 -22.87 0.05
N LYS A 68 -2.58 -23.97 0.01
CA LYS A 68 -1.34 -24.11 0.78
C LYS A 68 -0.27 -23.16 0.26
N ILE A 69 0.41 -22.45 1.19
CA ILE A 69 1.56 -21.63 0.87
C ILE A 69 2.81 -22.51 0.91
N VAL A 70 3.52 -22.53 -0.20
CA VAL A 70 4.72 -23.38 -0.39
C VAL A 70 6.02 -22.57 -0.41
N GLY A 71 5.93 -21.23 -0.38
CA GLY A 71 7.11 -20.38 -0.35
C GLY A 71 6.76 -18.93 -0.06
N ILE A 72 7.76 -18.16 0.35
CA ILE A 72 7.70 -16.71 0.52
C ILE A 72 8.85 -16.10 -0.26
N GLU A 73 8.58 -15.13 -1.10
CA GLU A 73 9.58 -14.44 -1.91
C GLU A 73 9.61 -12.94 -1.57
N ARG A 74 10.79 -12.33 -1.78
CA ARG A 74 10.93 -10.88 -1.83
C ARG A 74 10.77 -10.41 -3.27
N ARG A 75 9.82 -9.53 -3.54
CA ARG A 75 9.65 -8.91 -4.86
C ARG A 75 9.39 -7.40 -4.73
N ASP A 76 9.54 -6.70 -5.83
CA ASP A 76 9.11 -5.31 -5.89
C ASP A 76 7.59 -5.24 -5.86
N ALA A 77 7.07 -4.26 -5.15
CA ALA A 77 5.64 -3.98 -5.06
C ALA A 77 5.16 -3.18 -6.28
N GLY A 78 5.57 -3.59 -7.48
CA GLY A 78 5.12 -3.01 -8.74
C GLY A 78 5.18 -1.48 -8.77
N PHE A 79 4.02 -0.85 -8.92
CA PHE A 79 3.84 0.58 -9.12
C PHE A 79 4.50 1.49 -8.07
N TYR A 80 4.63 1.07 -6.83
CA TYR A 80 5.16 1.94 -5.75
C TYR A 80 6.68 1.90 -5.58
N GLY A 81 7.41 1.12 -6.38
CA GLY A 81 8.87 0.99 -6.28
C GLY A 81 9.36 0.50 -4.92
N SER A 82 8.45 0.05 -4.06
CA SER A 82 8.77 -0.54 -2.76
C SER A 82 8.95 -2.05 -2.89
N THR A 83 9.55 -2.66 -1.87
CA THR A 83 9.74 -4.11 -1.82
C THR A 83 8.78 -4.71 -0.80
N CYS A 84 8.19 -5.86 -1.13
CA CYS A 84 7.29 -6.59 -0.24
C CYS A 84 7.50 -8.11 -0.32
N PHE A 85 6.83 -8.83 0.58
CA PHE A 85 6.74 -10.28 0.51
C PHE A 85 5.64 -10.71 -0.45
N TYR A 86 5.89 -11.81 -1.15
CA TYR A 86 4.91 -12.54 -1.95
C TYR A 86 4.76 -13.95 -1.41
N LEU A 87 3.52 -14.37 -1.20
CA LEU A 87 3.16 -15.74 -0.87
C LEU A 87 3.07 -16.55 -2.16
N MET A 88 3.75 -17.67 -2.22
CA MET A 88 3.64 -18.63 -3.33
C MET A 88 2.66 -19.72 -2.94
N ARG A 89 1.59 -19.88 -3.72
CA ARG A 89 0.60 -20.94 -3.52
C ARG A 89 1.05 -22.24 -4.19
N GLU A 90 0.52 -23.35 -3.75
CA GLU A 90 0.85 -24.69 -4.28
C GLU A 90 0.52 -24.89 -5.77
N ASP A 91 -0.38 -24.08 -6.32
CA ASP A 91 -0.72 -24.08 -7.76
C ASP A 91 0.21 -23.21 -8.61
N GLY A 92 1.25 -22.65 -8.02
CA GLY A 92 2.23 -21.79 -8.69
C GLY A 92 1.81 -20.30 -8.77
N SER A 93 0.57 -19.97 -8.40
CA SER A 93 0.14 -18.57 -8.32
C SER A 93 0.79 -17.88 -7.11
N CYS A 94 0.85 -16.55 -7.14
CA CYS A 94 1.41 -15.77 -6.04
C CYS A 94 0.63 -14.50 -5.76
N THR A 95 0.74 -13.99 -4.54
CA THR A 95 0.10 -12.77 -4.10
C THR A 95 1.00 -11.97 -3.16
N ASP A 96 0.96 -10.66 -3.22
CA ASP A 96 1.64 -9.79 -2.27
C ASP A 96 1.05 -9.90 -0.86
N ILE A 97 1.86 -9.72 0.16
CA ILE A 97 1.39 -9.58 1.54
C ILE A 97 2.21 -8.54 2.30
N SER A 98 1.51 -7.64 2.99
CA SER A 98 2.15 -6.56 3.74
C SER A 98 2.25 -6.88 5.22
N PHE A 99 3.46 -6.97 5.76
CA PHE A 99 3.68 -7.09 7.21
C PHE A 99 3.39 -5.80 7.98
N THR A 100 3.28 -4.66 7.32
CA THR A 100 2.95 -3.39 7.99
C THR A 100 1.46 -3.23 8.23
N LYS A 101 0.62 -3.89 7.43
CA LYS A 101 -0.84 -3.82 7.49
C LYS A 101 -1.50 -4.93 8.33
N ILE A 102 -0.74 -5.91 8.83
CA ILE A 102 -1.28 -7.03 9.61
C ILE A 102 -2.01 -6.61 10.89
N PHE A 103 -1.74 -5.42 11.40
CA PHE A 103 -2.35 -4.88 12.62
C PHE A 103 -3.43 -3.83 12.36
N ARG A 104 -3.78 -3.62 11.10
CA ARG A 104 -4.75 -2.62 10.67
C ARG A 104 -5.69 -3.24 9.65
N VAL A 105 -6.97 -3.11 9.91
CA VAL A 105 -7.99 -3.28 8.87
C VAL A 105 -8.17 -1.91 8.24
N ASP A 106 -7.99 -1.82 6.93
CA ASP A 106 -8.35 -0.62 6.19
C ASP A 106 -9.89 -0.51 6.22
N GLY A 107 -10.42 0.65 6.51
CA GLY A 107 -11.87 0.90 6.46
C GLY A 107 -12.30 1.27 5.04
N ASP A 108 -13.59 1.24 4.81
CA ASP A 108 -14.21 1.60 3.52
C ASP A 108 -13.74 2.96 2.99
N THR A 109 -13.56 3.93 3.89
CA THR A 109 -12.98 5.24 3.54
C THR A 109 -11.54 5.12 3.01
N ASP A 110 -10.70 4.30 3.66
CA ASP A 110 -9.32 4.11 3.19
C ASP A 110 -9.30 3.45 1.81
N ASP A 111 -10.20 2.50 1.54
CA ASP A 111 -10.29 1.80 0.26
C ASP A 111 -10.83 2.71 -0.85
N VAL A 112 -11.86 3.52 -0.57
CA VAL A 112 -12.33 4.54 -1.52
C VAL A 112 -11.23 5.55 -1.83
N LEU A 113 -10.49 6.06 -0.83
CA LEU A 113 -9.38 6.98 -1.06
C LEU A 113 -8.24 6.36 -1.87
N LYS A 114 -7.97 5.06 -1.73
CA LYS A 114 -6.99 4.34 -2.58
C LYS A 114 -7.48 4.24 -4.02
N ALA A 115 -8.76 3.88 -4.21
CA ALA A 115 -9.35 3.79 -5.55
C ALA A 115 -9.32 5.15 -6.27
N LEU A 116 -9.60 6.23 -5.55
CA LEU A 116 -9.49 7.60 -6.09
C LEU A 116 -8.03 7.96 -6.43
N ARG A 117 -7.05 7.58 -5.59
CA ARG A 117 -5.62 7.76 -5.94
C ARG A 117 -5.25 6.99 -7.21
N SER A 118 -5.75 5.77 -7.37
CA SER A 118 -5.52 4.99 -8.59
C SER A 118 -6.11 5.69 -9.83
N ALA A 119 -7.27 6.33 -9.69
CA ALA A 119 -7.92 7.02 -10.81
C ALA A 119 -7.13 8.21 -11.35
N VAL A 120 -6.36 8.90 -10.49
CA VAL A 120 -5.57 10.09 -10.88
C VAL A 120 -4.11 9.79 -11.25
N VAL A 121 -3.71 8.52 -11.21
CA VAL A 121 -2.34 8.11 -11.59
C VAL A 121 -1.93 8.67 -12.97
N PRO A 122 -2.77 8.61 -14.02
CA PRO A 122 -2.36 9.17 -15.30
C PRO A 122 -2.04 10.67 -15.25
N SER A 123 -2.79 11.46 -14.50
CA SER A 123 -2.53 12.90 -14.33
C SER A 123 -1.23 13.14 -13.54
N ILE A 124 -0.97 12.37 -12.50
CA ILE A 124 0.27 12.44 -11.73
C ILE A 124 1.48 12.05 -12.59
N GLU A 125 1.36 11.01 -13.42
CA GLU A 125 2.45 10.61 -14.33
C GLU A 125 2.68 11.66 -15.43
N ALA A 126 1.61 12.22 -15.98
CA ALA A 126 1.73 13.32 -16.94
C ALA A 126 2.48 14.53 -16.34
N PHE A 127 2.13 14.91 -15.09
CA PHE A 127 2.83 15.96 -14.39
C PHE A 127 4.29 15.58 -14.10
N ARG A 128 4.58 14.33 -13.74
CA ARG A 128 5.93 13.82 -13.51
C ARG A 128 6.86 14.02 -14.70
N MET A 129 6.34 13.88 -15.92
CA MET A 129 7.10 14.08 -17.15
C MET A 129 7.49 15.54 -17.39
N THR A 130 6.89 16.49 -16.70
CA THR A 130 7.26 17.92 -16.78
C THR A 130 8.45 18.29 -15.90
N PHE A 131 8.99 17.35 -15.13
CA PHE A 131 10.09 17.63 -14.20
C PHE A 131 11.28 18.31 -14.90
N ARG A 132 11.82 19.30 -14.23
CA ARG A 132 13.10 19.94 -14.57
C ARG A 132 13.89 20.13 -13.29
N PRO A 133 15.22 20.04 -13.32
CA PRO A 133 16.05 20.34 -12.14
C PRO A 133 15.77 21.74 -11.60
N PHE A 134 15.70 21.86 -10.29
CA PHE A 134 15.43 23.12 -9.58
C PHE A 134 16.10 23.16 -8.22
N THR A 135 16.12 24.35 -7.62
CA THR A 135 16.55 24.53 -6.23
C THR A 135 15.37 25.06 -5.40
N TYR A 136 15.15 24.45 -4.25
CA TYR A 136 14.08 24.83 -3.31
C TYR A 136 14.70 25.03 -1.92
N GLU A 137 14.67 26.25 -1.38
CA GLU A 137 15.22 26.60 -0.06
C GLU A 137 16.67 26.08 0.14
N GLY A 138 17.51 26.21 -0.90
CA GLY A 138 18.91 25.76 -0.88
C GLY A 138 19.10 24.25 -1.14
N ILE A 139 18.03 23.46 -1.29
CA ILE A 139 18.08 22.03 -1.62
C ILE A 139 18.06 21.90 -3.15
N ILE A 140 19.09 21.27 -3.71
CA ILE A 140 19.20 21.00 -5.13
C ILE A 140 18.48 19.69 -5.46
N CYS A 141 17.53 19.75 -6.39
CA CYS A 141 16.76 18.61 -6.90
C CYS A 141 17.11 18.37 -8.36
N ASN A 142 17.95 17.40 -8.63
CA ASN A 142 18.43 17.11 -9.98
C ASN A 142 17.62 16.01 -10.68
N SER A 143 16.86 15.23 -9.93
CA SER A 143 16.14 14.08 -10.46
C SER A 143 14.80 13.88 -9.77
N LEU A 144 13.92 13.09 -10.39
CA LEU A 144 12.67 12.63 -9.79
C LEU A 144 12.88 11.81 -8.51
N ALA A 145 14.10 11.27 -8.30
CA ALA A 145 14.42 10.57 -7.07
C ALA A 145 14.52 11.51 -5.85
N ASP A 146 14.73 12.80 -6.08
CA ASP A 146 14.95 13.81 -5.02
C ASP A 146 13.63 14.43 -4.54
N VAL A 147 12.54 14.26 -5.30
CA VAL A 147 11.27 14.97 -5.08
C VAL A 147 10.08 14.03 -4.91
N ASP A 148 9.08 14.53 -4.22
CA ASP A 148 7.71 14.01 -4.26
C ASP A 148 6.81 15.01 -5.01
N ILE A 149 5.68 14.53 -5.55
CA ILE A 149 4.63 15.39 -6.13
C ILE A 149 3.64 15.68 -5.01
N ASP A 150 3.43 16.95 -4.71
CA ASP A 150 2.56 17.44 -3.64
C ASP A 150 1.36 18.20 -4.24
N HIS A 151 0.20 18.03 -3.63
CA HIS A 151 -0.99 18.83 -3.86
C HIS A 151 -0.86 20.14 -3.07
N TYR A 152 -0.68 21.25 -3.77
CA TYR A 152 -0.25 22.51 -3.16
C TYR A 152 -1.35 23.19 -2.33
N ASP A 153 -2.45 23.58 -2.97
CA ASP A 153 -3.49 24.39 -2.33
C ASP A 153 -4.50 23.53 -1.58
N LEU A 154 -5.05 22.53 -2.26
CA LEU A 154 -6.04 21.61 -1.73
C LEU A 154 -5.44 20.21 -1.61
N LYS A 155 -5.31 19.71 -0.40
CA LYS A 155 -4.73 18.39 -0.17
C LYS A 155 -5.61 17.31 -0.79
N PHE A 156 -4.99 16.25 -1.32
CA PHE A 156 -5.70 15.15 -1.99
C PHE A 156 -6.90 14.64 -1.17
N ARG A 157 -6.77 14.52 0.15
CA ARG A 157 -7.85 14.01 1.01
C ARG A 157 -9.05 14.96 1.05
N GLU A 158 -8.81 16.25 1.09
CA GLU A 158 -9.83 17.28 1.08
C GLU A 158 -10.55 17.32 -0.27
N LEU A 159 -9.79 17.31 -1.36
CA LEU A 159 -10.32 17.20 -2.71
C LEU A 159 -11.20 15.96 -2.90
N ALA A 160 -10.72 14.80 -2.42
CA ALA A 160 -11.47 13.56 -2.48
C ALA A 160 -12.77 13.64 -1.65
N SER A 161 -12.74 14.26 -0.47
CA SER A 161 -13.92 14.44 0.36
C SER A 161 -14.99 15.28 -0.33
N ILE A 162 -14.59 16.41 -0.94
CA ILE A 162 -15.52 17.29 -1.69
C ILE A 162 -16.17 16.49 -2.85
N TRP A 163 -15.39 15.74 -3.62
CA TRP A 163 -15.93 14.97 -4.72
C TRP A 163 -16.87 13.85 -4.25
N ILE A 164 -16.51 13.15 -3.16
CA ILE A 164 -17.34 12.09 -2.56
C ILE A 164 -18.72 12.65 -2.17
N GLU A 165 -18.78 13.80 -1.53
CA GLU A 165 -20.03 14.46 -1.13
C GLU A 165 -20.92 14.81 -2.34
N GLN A 166 -20.33 15.14 -3.48
CA GLN A 166 -21.05 15.47 -4.71
C GLN A 166 -21.51 14.23 -5.50
N ASN A 167 -20.84 13.10 -5.34
CA ASN A 167 -21.04 11.90 -6.17
C ASN A 167 -21.60 10.70 -5.40
N GLY A 168 -21.99 10.86 -4.14
CA GLY A 168 -22.59 9.83 -3.33
C GLY A 168 -22.06 9.78 -1.89
N CYS A 169 -21.83 8.60 -1.40
CA CYS A 169 -21.26 8.37 -0.06
C CYS A 169 -20.28 7.20 -0.09
N ILE A 170 -19.49 7.06 0.97
CA ILE A 170 -18.52 5.97 1.09
C ILE A 170 -19.16 4.60 0.85
N ASP A 171 -20.32 4.34 1.46
CA ASP A 171 -21.03 3.04 1.37
C ASP A 171 -21.47 2.68 -0.07
N SER A 172 -21.72 3.68 -0.91
CA SER A 172 -22.07 3.48 -2.31
C SER A 172 -20.83 3.28 -3.18
N LEU A 173 -19.76 4.01 -2.89
CA LEU A 173 -18.52 3.99 -3.66
C LEU A 173 -17.70 2.72 -3.39
N VAL A 174 -17.66 2.23 -2.16
CA VAL A 174 -16.91 1.01 -1.81
C VAL A 174 -17.42 -0.22 -2.57
N LYS A 175 -18.73 -0.27 -2.87
CA LYS A 175 -19.35 -1.34 -3.67
C LYS A 175 -18.93 -1.36 -5.14
N LYS A 176 -18.34 -0.27 -5.63
CA LYS A 176 -17.84 -0.13 -7.00
C LYS A 176 -16.34 -0.43 -7.13
N ILE A 177 -15.69 -0.75 -6.02
CA ILE A 177 -14.28 -1.15 -5.99
C ILE A 177 -14.17 -2.62 -6.43
N ASP A 178 -13.11 -2.94 -7.16
CA ASP A 178 -12.79 -4.32 -7.49
C ASP A 178 -12.57 -5.14 -6.20
N PRO A 179 -13.38 -6.18 -5.95
CA PRO A 179 -13.22 -7.04 -4.79
C PRO A 179 -12.00 -7.97 -4.91
N THR A 180 -11.45 -8.14 -6.11
CA THR A 180 -10.33 -9.04 -6.38
C THR A 180 -8.98 -8.37 -6.08
N ALA A 181 -8.70 -8.09 -4.81
CA ALA A 181 -7.43 -7.50 -4.36
C ALA A 181 -6.22 -8.46 -4.52
N ASP A 182 -6.32 -9.46 -5.41
CA ASP A 182 -5.25 -10.43 -5.60
C ASP A 182 -4.21 -9.93 -6.60
N ASN A 183 -2.93 -10.06 -6.24
CA ASN A 183 -1.75 -9.76 -7.04
C ASN A 183 -1.47 -8.31 -7.41
N ASN A 184 -2.35 -7.39 -7.13
CA ASN A 184 -2.07 -6.00 -7.35
C ASN A 184 -2.41 -5.22 -6.11
N THR A 185 -1.46 -4.45 -5.69
CA THR A 185 -1.56 -3.48 -4.62
C THR A 185 -2.55 -2.35 -4.93
N HIS A 186 -3.25 -2.43 -6.06
CA HIS A 186 -4.17 -1.40 -6.50
C HIS A 186 -5.60 -1.71 -6.08
N THR A 187 -6.10 -0.89 -5.20
CA THR A 187 -7.53 -0.72 -5.02
C THR A 187 -8.00 0.25 -6.10
N TYR A 188 -8.95 -0.14 -6.95
CA TYR A 188 -9.47 0.69 -8.03
C TYR A 188 -10.96 0.46 -8.24
N PHE A 189 -11.63 1.42 -8.80
CA PHE A 189 -13.02 1.27 -9.21
C PHE A 189 -13.12 0.45 -10.50
N LEU A 190 -14.15 -0.40 -10.60
CA LEU A 190 -14.46 -1.11 -11.84
C LEU A 190 -15.08 -0.18 -12.91
N ASP A 191 -15.77 0.85 -12.45
CA ASP A 191 -16.49 1.82 -13.27
C ASP A 191 -15.53 2.87 -13.85
N GLU A 192 -15.32 2.83 -15.17
CA GLU A 192 -14.42 3.76 -15.89
C GLU A 192 -14.98 5.19 -15.94
N GLU A 193 -16.30 5.36 -15.95
CA GLU A 193 -16.92 6.68 -15.93
C GLU A 193 -16.68 7.35 -14.58
N LEU A 194 -16.78 6.59 -13.51
CA LEU A 194 -16.47 7.07 -12.17
C LEU A 194 -15.00 7.49 -12.03
N LYS A 195 -14.07 6.68 -12.56
CA LYS A 195 -12.64 7.02 -12.59
C LYS A 195 -12.39 8.29 -13.40
N SER A 196 -13.02 8.40 -14.56
CA SER A 196 -12.87 9.55 -15.43
C SER A 196 -13.45 10.82 -14.78
N SER A 197 -14.62 10.73 -14.17
CA SER A 197 -15.27 11.82 -13.44
C SER A 197 -14.37 12.37 -12.33
N PHE A 198 -13.82 11.49 -11.50
CA PHE A 198 -12.91 11.94 -10.45
C PHE A 198 -11.63 12.54 -11.02
N ARG A 199 -11.05 11.96 -12.07
CA ARG A 199 -9.84 12.49 -12.71
C ARG A 199 -10.08 13.89 -13.27
N GLN A 200 -11.19 14.13 -13.97
CA GLN A 200 -11.55 15.45 -14.47
C GLN A 200 -11.73 16.46 -13.34
N PHE A 201 -12.41 16.05 -12.27
CA PHE A 201 -12.57 16.90 -11.08
C PHE A 201 -11.23 17.23 -10.44
N HIS A 202 -10.36 16.22 -10.26
CA HIS A 202 -9.02 16.40 -9.73
C HIS A 202 -8.21 17.39 -10.58
N ASP A 203 -8.17 17.20 -11.91
CA ASP A 203 -7.37 18.02 -12.81
C ASP A 203 -7.87 19.47 -12.89
N ALA A 204 -9.16 19.68 -12.67
CA ALA A 204 -9.77 21.02 -12.64
C ALA A 204 -9.53 21.77 -11.31
N HIS A 205 -9.29 21.07 -10.20
CA HIS A 205 -9.26 21.69 -8.86
C HIS A 205 -7.92 21.50 -8.14
N THR A 206 -6.92 20.90 -8.78
CA THR A 206 -5.63 20.64 -8.13
C THR A 206 -4.51 21.45 -8.75
N HIS A 207 -3.61 21.93 -7.91
CA HIS A 207 -2.31 22.44 -8.32
C HIS A 207 -1.22 21.51 -7.79
N LEU A 208 -0.50 20.88 -8.69
CA LEU A 208 0.61 20.00 -8.35
C LEU A 208 1.92 20.77 -8.36
N ARG A 209 2.82 20.37 -7.45
CA ARG A 209 4.20 20.88 -7.43
C ARG A 209 5.18 19.77 -7.14
N PHE A 210 6.42 19.97 -7.56
CA PHE A 210 7.54 19.17 -7.06
C PHE A 210 8.04 19.76 -5.74
N LEU A 211 8.18 18.92 -4.73
CA LEU A 211 8.68 19.30 -3.42
C LEU A 211 9.83 18.35 -3.02
N PRO A 212 10.96 18.86 -2.50
CA PRO A 212 12.02 18.00 -2.00
C PRO A 212 11.48 16.98 -0.99
N LYS A 213 11.86 15.72 -1.12
CA LYS A 213 11.38 14.64 -0.23
C LYS A 213 11.59 14.93 1.24
N VAL A 214 12.73 15.57 1.58
CA VAL A 214 13.03 15.92 2.97
C VAL A 214 12.05 16.92 3.54
N ILE A 215 11.58 17.88 2.73
CA ILE A 215 10.58 18.89 3.14
C ILE A 215 9.20 18.24 3.21
N ASN A 216 8.80 17.49 2.18
CA ASN A 216 7.46 16.89 2.13
C ASN A 216 7.22 15.91 3.29
N ARG A 217 8.25 15.16 3.68
CA ARG A 217 8.15 14.14 4.75
C ARG A 217 8.30 14.69 6.16
N SER A 218 8.85 15.88 6.32
CA SER A 218 8.92 16.56 7.62
C SER A 218 7.59 17.22 8.01
N ASN A 219 6.70 17.45 7.05
CA ASN A 219 5.41 18.11 7.23
C ASN A 219 4.23 17.11 7.35
N GLN A 220 4.50 15.82 7.46
CA GLN A 220 3.52 14.73 7.66
C GLN A 220 3.59 14.18 9.08
#